data_76e8e5e63eb685230c91101a40702dc0
#
_entry.id   76e8e5e63eb685230c91101a40702dc0
#
_cell.length_a   1.000
_cell.length_b   1.000
_cell.length_c   1.000
_cell.angle_alpha   90.00
_cell.angle_beta   90.00
_cell.angle_gamma   90.00
#
_symmetry.space_group_name_H-M   'P 1'
#
loop_
_entity.id
_entity.type
_entity.pdbx_description
1 polymer ?
#
loop_
_entity_poly.entity_id
_entity_poly.type
_entity_poly.pdbx_seq_one_letter_code
_entity_poly.pdbx_strand_id
1 'polypeptide(L)'
;MDMTIDETVIIPPPDLETWGELLEWIETKQLKPGKCITRVMFQGQEEIEYRLPSLCRRLIHEVGSVNIESGEFTTVVQETLTELQSEIQVALQNIRQIIALFESRSEELAHAKLAELLESIRLFYQVFSEDLGWIDAPDNNAVLDYAIRQLIAAQENRFWVAICDVLEFEITPILESWRTTVESTRAVVH
;
A
#
# COMPACT_ATOMS: atom_id res chain seq x y z
N MET A 1 -14.07 20.13 -20.89
CA MET A 1 -13.46 19.68 -19.63
C MET A 1 -12.21 20.51 -19.38
N ASP A 2 -12.08 21.10 -18.20
CA ASP A 2 -10.87 21.82 -17.82
C ASP A 2 -9.88 20.82 -17.21
N MET A 3 -8.70 20.74 -17.76
CA MET A 3 -7.67 19.81 -17.30
C MET A 3 -6.33 20.51 -17.17
N THR A 4 -5.63 20.22 -16.07
CA THR A 4 -4.26 20.69 -15.83
C THR A 4 -3.35 19.54 -15.41
N ILE A 5 -2.08 19.61 -15.83
CA ILE A 5 -0.99 18.75 -15.35
C ILE A 5 0.11 19.69 -14.88
N ASP A 6 0.51 19.56 -13.61
CA ASP A 6 1.50 20.45 -12.98
C ASP A 6 1.18 21.95 -13.25
N GLU A 7 -0.08 22.34 -13.00
CA GLU A 7 -0.64 23.68 -13.24
C GLU A 7 -0.70 24.12 -14.72
N THR A 8 -0.23 23.30 -15.66
CA THR A 8 -0.27 23.59 -17.10
C THR A 8 -1.59 23.11 -17.67
N VAL A 9 -2.34 23.99 -18.34
CA VAL A 9 -3.60 23.65 -19.02
C VAL A 9 -3.30 22.74 -20.20
N ILE A 10 -3.97 21.58 -20.24
CA ILE A 10 -3.86 20.58 -21.29
C ILE A 10 -5.23 20.40 -21.97
N ILE A 11 -5.21 20.30 -23.29
CA ILE A 11 -6.42 20.02 -24.07
C ILE A 11 -6.36 18.55 -24.51
N PRO A 12 -7.23 17.68 -23.96
CA PRO A 12 -7.25 16.28 -24.36
C PRO A 12 -7.75 16.12 -25.78
N PRO A 13 -7.32 15.06 -26.50
CA PRO A 13 -7.87 14.70 -27.80
C PRO A 13 -9.39 14.50 -27.73
N PRO A 14 -10.14 14.91 -28.78
CA PRO A 14 -11.61 14.86 -28.76
C PRO A 14 -12.18 13.44 -28.95
N ASP A 15 -11.36 12.49 -29.30
CA ASP A 15 -11.68 11.07 -29.53
C ASP A 15 -11.60 10.21 -28.27
N LEU A 16 -11.13 10.75 -27.15
CA LEU A 16 -11.13 10.06 -25.87
C LEU A 16 -12.52 10.17 -25.22
N GLU A 17 -13.08 9.03 -24.82
CA GLU A 17 -14.44 8.96 -24.26
C GLU A 17 -14.43 8.70 -22.75
N THR A 18 -13.49 7.91 -22.27
CA THR A 18 -13.46 7.44 -20.88
C THR A 18 -12.27 7.99 -20.08
N TRP A 19 -12.40 8.01 -18.75
CA TRP A 19 -11.30 8.38 -17.87
C TRP A 19 -10.09 7.45 -18.05
N GLY A 20 -10.30 6.14 -18.26
CA GLY A 20 -9.22 5.19 -18.47
C GLY A 20 -8.40 5.49 -19.72
N GLU A 21 -9.05 5.83 -20.84
CA GLU A 21 -8.35 6.24 -22.08
C GLU A 21 -7.60 7.55 -21.89
N LEU A 22 -8.19 8.50 -21.18
CA LEU A 22 -7.53 9.75 -20.85
C LEU A 22 -6.30 9.52 -19.96
N LEU A 23 -6.41 8.67 -18.96
CA LEU A 23 -5.31 8.32 -18.06
C LEU A 23 -4.15 7.68 -18.82
N GLU A 24 -4.43 6.71 -19.69
CA GLU A 24 -3.42 6.08 -20.55
C GLU A 24 -2.74 7.10 -21.48
N TRP A 25 -3.52 8.00 -22.08
CA TRP A 25 -2.98 9.06 -22.91
C TRP A 25 -2.07 10.01 -22.11
N ILE A 26 -2.45 10.38 -20.89
CA ILE A 26 -1.62 11.22 -20.02
C ILE A 26 -0.29 10.52 -19.75
N GLU A 27 -0.34 9.29 -19.30
CA GLU A 27 0.85 8.50 -18.92
C GLU A 27 1.81 8.28 -20.10
N THR A 28 1.24 8.02 -21.30
CA THR A 28 2.05 7.69 -22.48
C THR A 28 2.50 8.89 -23.31
N LYS A 29 1.78 10.01 -23.26
CA LYS A 29 2.00 11.15 -24.19
C LYS A 29 2.26 12.49 -23.50
N GLN A 30 1.81 12.69 -22.26
CA GLN A 30 1.90 13.98 -21.58
C GLN A 30 2.98 14.01 -20.51
N LEU A 31 3.16 12.92 -19.81
CA LEU A 31 4.23 12.83 -18.81
C LEU A 31 5.60 12.74 -19.50
N LYS A 32 6.57 13.45 -18.92
CA LYS A 32 7.96 13.32 -19.34
C LYS A 32 8.49 11.93 -18.98
N PRO A 33 9.45 11.38 -19.72
CA PRO A 33 10.13 10.14 -19.32
C PRO A 33 10.66 10.23 -17.88
N GLY A 34 10.42 9.19 -17.10
CA GLY A 34 10.83 9.12 -15.69
C GLY A 34 9.86 9.78 -14.70
N LYS A 35 8.77 10.39 -15.16
CA LYS A 35 7.71 10.89 -14.28
C LYS A 35 6.54 9.93 -14.16
N CYS A 36 5.87 9.98 -13.01
CA CYS A 36 4.61 9.29 -12.75
C CYS A 36 3.57 10.26 -12.16
N ILE A 37 2.31 9.87 -12.23
CA ILE A 37 1.22 10.58 -11.55
C ILE A 37 1.36 10.36 -10.04
N THR A 38 1.40 11.44 -9.28
CA THR A 38 1.47 11.41 -7.80
C THR A 38 0.13 11.75 -7.15
N ARG A 39 -0.70 12.56 -7.83
CA ARG A 39 -2.02 12.95 -7.32
C ARG A 39 -2.98 13.22 -8.47
N VAL A 40 -4.24 12.84 -8.28
CA VAL A 40 -5.33 13.16 -9.18
C VAL A 40 -6.45 13.84 -8.37
N MET A 41 -6.96 14.95 -8.87
CA MET A 41 -8.09 15.65 -8.27
C MET A 41 -9.21 15.79 -9.29
N PHE A 42 -10.43 15.41 -8.91
CA PHE A 42 -11.65 15.63 -9.66
C PHE A 42 -12.46 16.74 -9.00
N GLN A 43 -12.73 17.81 -9.73
CA GLN A 43 -13.49 18.98 -9.23
C GLN A 43 -12.92 19.54 -7.92
N GLY A 44 -11.58 19.48 -7.76
CA GLY A 44 -10.87 19.96 -6.58
C GLY A 44 -10.85 18.99 -5.38
N GLN A 45 -11.43 17.80 -5.51
CA GLN A 45 -11.35 16.73 -4.51
C GLN A 45 -10.33 15.66 -4.94
N GLU A 46 -9.49 15.22 -4.02
CA GLU A 46 -8.53 14.16 -4.29
C GLU A 46 -9.21 12.82 -4.52
N GLU A 47 -8.86 12.16 -5.63
CA GLU A 47 -9.34 10.84 -5.99
C GLU A 47 -8.20 9.83 -5.89
N ILE A 48 -8.16 9.10 -4.77
CA ILE A 48 -7.11 8.13 -4.49
C ILE A 48 -7.25 6.89 -5.39
N GLU A 49 -8.49 6.51 -5.66
CA GLU A 49 -8.81 5.28 -6.38
C GLU A 49 -8.96 5.49 -7.91
N TYR A 50 -8.29 6.51 -8.46
CA TYR A 50 -8.43 6.93 -9.86
C TYR A 50 -8.11 5.84 -10.90
N ARG A 51 -7.47 4.74 -10.50
CA ARG A 51 -7.16 3.56 -11.35
C ARG A 51 -8.17 2.42 -11.24
N LEU A 52 -9.18 2.51 -10.37
CA LEU A 52 -10.18 1.45 -10.26
C LEU A 52 -10.90 1.22 -11.59
N PRO A 53 -11.14 -0.03 -11.99
CA PRO A 53 -11.83 -0.36 -13.24
C PRO A 53 -13.22 0.28 -13.37
N SER A 54 -13.92 0.48 -12.24
CA SER A 54 -15.21 1.17 -12.19
C SER A 54 -15.06 2.65 -12.58
N LEU A 55 -14.03 3.31 -12.09
CA LEU A 55 -13.77 4.72 -12.37
C LEU A 55 -13.18 4.90 -13.78
N CYS A 56 -12.30 4.01 -14.22
CA CYS A 56 -11.73 4.05 -15.58
C CYS A 56 -12.80 3.94 -16.69
N ARG A 57 -13.98 3.36 -16.39
CA ARG A 57 -15.11 3.27 -17.33
C ARG A 57 -16.01 4.50 -17.34
N ARG A 58 -15.83 5.46 -16.43
CA ARG A 58 -16.63 6.68 -16.42
C ARG A 58 -16.33 7.55 -17.63
N LEU A 59 -17.37 8.17 -18.16
CA LEU A 59 -17.21 9.09 -19.26
C LEU A 59 -16.51 10.38 -18.82
N ILE A 60 -15.63 10.91 -19.64
CA ILE A 60 -14.80 12.09 -19.32
C ILE A 60 -15.68 13.29 -18.88
N HIS A 61 -16.82 13.50 -19.51
CA HIS A 61 -17.71 14.60 -19.17
C HIS A 61 -18.37 14.47 -17.79
N GLU A 62 -18.43 13.26 -17.22
CA GLU A 62 -18.94 13.00 -15.88
C GLU A 62 -17.90 13.25 -14.79
N VAL A 63 -16.62 13.20 -15.14
CA VAL A 63 -15.50 13.43 -14.21
C VAL A 63 -15.36 14.92 -13.88
N GLY A 64 -15.71 15.81 -14.81
CA GLY A 64 -15.66 17.27 -14.63
C GLY A 64 -14.26 17.85 -14.85
N SER A 65 -13.84 18.79 -13.99
CA SER A 65 -12.48 19.32 -14.05
C SER A 65 -11.47 18.35 -13.41
N VAL A 66 -10.30 18.22 -14.06
CA VAL A 66 -9.24 17.30 -13.62
C VAL A 66 -7.96 18.09 -13.39
N ASN A 67 -7.35 17.92 -12.22
CA ASN A 67 -6.01 18.41 -11.93
C ASN A 67 -5.12 17.23 -11.55
N ILE A 68 -3.94 17.15 -12.20
CA ILE A 68 -2.97 16.08 -12.01
C ILE A 68 -1.65 16.68 -11.58
N GLU A 69 -1.04 16.11 -10.54
CA GLU A 69 0.32 16.38 -10.14
C GLU A 69 1.21 15.21 -10.55
N SER A 70 2.40 15.51 -11.05
CA SER A 70 3.40 14.51 -11.44
C SER A 70 4.69 14.67 -10.65
N GLY A 71 5.37 13.54 -10.39
CA GLY A 71 6.66 13.51 -9.69
C GLY A 71 7.67 12.63 -10.43
N GLU A 72 8.94 12.76 -10.05
CA GLU A 72 9.98 11.85 -10.54
C GLU A 72 9.74 10.46 -9.97
N PHE A 73 9.62 9.46 -10.84
CA PHE A 73 9.31 8.07 -10.45
C PHE A 73 10.26 7.53 -9.39
N THR A 74 11.57 7.76 -9.57
CA THR A 74 12.59 7.31 -8.61
C THR A 74 12.42 7.95 -7.24
N THR A 75 12.06 9.24 -7.16
CA THR A 75 11.81 9.94 -5.90
C THR A 75 10.59 9.36 -5.19
N VAL A 76 9.49 9.16 -5.91
CA VAL A 76 8.26 8.57 -5.36
C VAL A 76 8.52 7.16 -4.83
N VAL A 77 9.23 6.32 -5.59
CA VAL A 77 9.61 4.97 -5.14
C VAL A 77 10.46 5.03 -3.88
N GLN A 78 11.46 5.91 -3.81
CA GLN A 78 12.33 6.04 -2.62
C GLN A 78 11.56 6.50 -1.38
N GLU A 79 10.65 7.47 -1.52
CA GLU A 79 9.78 7.94 -0.45
C GLU A 79 8.88 6.81 0.04
N THR A 80 8.22 6.11 -0.88
CA THR A 80 7.37 4.94 -0.55
C THR A 80 8.14 3.83 0.16
N LEU A 81 9.35 3.48 -0.31
CA LEU A 81 10.19 2.48 0.33
C LEU A 81 10.62 2.91 1.74
N THR A 82 10.87 4.19 1.94
CA THR A 82 11.26 4.74 3.24
C THR A 82 10.11 4.67 4.24
N GLU A 83 8.90 5.05 3.81
CA GLU A 83 7.69 4.94 4.62
C GLU A 83 7.38 3.49 4.96
N LEU A 84 7.40 2.60 3.95
CA LEU A 84 7.15 1.18 4.14
C LEU A 84 8.14 0.52 5.12
N GLN A 85 9.43 0.87 5.04
CA GLN A 85 10.45 0.41 5.98
C GLN A 85 10.13 0.86 7.41
N SER A 86 9.72 2.12 7.59
CA SER A 86 9.34 2.68 8.89
C SER A 86 8.13 1.95 9.47
N GLU A 87 7.09 1.74 8.66
CA GLU A 87 5.86 1.07 9.09
C GLU A 87 6.10 -0.41 9.46
N ILE A 88 6.92 -1.14 8.70
CA ILE A 88 7.32 -2.51 9.04
C ILE A 88 8.08 -2.52 10.38
N GLN A 89 8.96 -1.55 10.62
CA GLN A 89 9.69 -1.45 11.89
C GLN A 89 8.74 -1.18 13.06
N VAL A 90 7.72 -0.35 12.88
CA VAL A 90 6.65 -0.10 13.88
C VAL A 90 5.86 -1.38 14.14
N ALA A 91 5.49 -2.13 13.11
CA ALA A 91 4.78 -3.40 13.24
C ALA A 91 5.60 -4.43 14.05
N LEU A 92 6.91 -4.55 13.80
CA LEU A 92 7.80 -5.41 14.57
C LEU A 92 7.92 -4.99 16.06
N GLN A 93 7.89 -3.69 16.34
CA GLN A 93 7.86 -3.19 17.70
C GLN A 93 6.51 -3.48 18.39
N ASN A 94 5.40 -3.35 17.65
CA ASN A 94 4.07 -3.67 18.14
C ASN A 94 3.95 -5.14 18.53
N ILE A 95 4.52 -6.07 17.78
CA ILE A 95 4.57 -7.49 18.15
C ILE A 95 5.19 -7.69 19.53
N ARG A 96 6.35 -7.09 19.78
CA ARG A 96 7.03 -7.19 21.09
C ARG A 96 6.19 -6.62 22.23
N GLN A 97 5.50 -5.50 21.97
CA GLN A 97 4.60 -4.90 22.95
C GLN A 97 3.38 -5.78 23.23
N ILE A 98 2.78 -6.38 22.20
CA ILE A 98 1.63 -7.28 22.34
C ILE A 98 2.00 -8.50 23.20
N ILE A 99 3.14 -9.12 22.92
CA ILE A 99 3.66 -10.25 23.70
C ILE A 99 3.81 -9.85 25.18
N ALA A 100 4.50 -8.73 25.46
CA ALA A 100 4.69 -8.22 26.82
C ALA A 100 3.35 -7.91 27.54
N LEU A 101 2.33 -7.43 26.82
CA LEU A 101 1.00 -7.16 27.37
C LEU A 101 0.27 -8.46 27.73
N PHE A 102 0.35 -9.50 26.92
CA PHE A 102 -0.22 -10.81 27.27
C PHE A 102 0.50 -11.43 28.47
N GLU A 103 1.84 -11.37 28.51
CA GLU A 103 2.63 -11.84 29.64
C GLU A 103 2.28 -11.10 30.94
N SER A 104 2.02 -9.79 30.91
CA SER A 104 1.60 -8.98 32.03
C SER A 104 0.11 -9.08 32.38
N ARG A 105 -0.65 -9.92 31.67
CA ARG A 105 -2.11 -10.11 31.79
C ARG A 105 -2.94 -8.86 31.50
N SER A 106 -2.41 -7.97 30.68
CA SER A 106 -3.12 -6.78 30.17
C SER A 106 -3.87 -7.10 28.88
N GLU A 107 -4.76 -8.11 28.93
CA GLU A 107 -5.39 -8.74 27.76
C GLU A 107 -6.17 -7.76 26.89
N GLU A 108 -6.95 -6.86 27.48
CA GLU A 108 -7.75 -5.89 26.73
C GLU A 108 -6.87 -4.99 25.84
N LEU A 109 -5.77 -4.47 26.40
CA LEU A 109 -4.83 -3.63 25.66
C LEU A 109 -4.04 -4.45 24.62
N ALA A 110 -3.69 -5.70 24.95
CA ALA A 110 -3.04 -6.60 24.01
C ALA A 110 -3.91 -6.86 22.78
N HIS A 111 -5.20 -7.11 22.97
CA HIS A 111 -6.15 -7.30 21.86
C HIS A 111 -6.35 -6.05 21.02
N ALA A 112 -6.44 -4.87 21.64
CA ALA A 112 -6.54 -3.62 20.88
C ALA A 112 -5.31 -3.42 19.97
N LYS A 113 -4.10 -3.60 20.51
CA LYS A 113 -2.87 -3.51 19.71
C LYS A 113 -2.73 -4.62 18.67
N LEU A 114 -3.23 -5.83 18.95
CA LEU A 114 -3.25 -6.90 17.97
C LEU A 114 -4.14 -6.55 16.77
N ALA A 115 -5.29 -5.91 17.00
CA ALA A 115 -6.15 -5.45 15.92
C ALA A 115 -5.46 -4.39 15.04
N GLU A 116 -4.75 -3.42 15.64
CA GLU A 116 -3.94 -2.42 14.92
C GLU A 116 -2.85 -3.10 14.07
N LEU A 117 -2.15 -4.08 14.64
CA LEU A 117 -1.12 -4.84 13.93
C LEU A 117 -1.69 -5.60 12.72
N LEU A 118 -2.84 -6.26 12.88
CA LEU A 118 -3.49 -7.01 11.80
C LEU A 118 -3.91 -6.08 10.64
N GLU A 119 -4.34 -4.87 10.94
CA GLU A 119 -4.64 -3.87 9.91
C GLU A 119 -3.37 -3.45 9.15
N SER A 120 -2.25 -3.22 9.85
CA SER A 120 -0.96 -2.93 9.22
C SER A 120 -0.50 -4.09 8.32
N ILE A 121 -0.62 -5.34 8.80
CA ILE A 121 -0.28 -6.54 8.01
C ILE A 121 -1.15 -6.63 6.75
N ARG A 122 -2.44 -6.31 6.83
CA ARG A 122 -3.35 -6.29 5.68
C ARG A 122 -2.88 -5.29 4.61
N LEU A 123 -2.45 -4.10 5.02
CA LEU A 123 -1.92 -3.08 4.11
C LEU A 123 -0.61 -3.54 3.47
N PHE A 124 0.31 -4.11 4.25
CA PHE A 124 1.55 -4.67 3.69
C PHE A 124 1.26 -5.79 2.69
N TYR A 125 0.34 -6.68 3.03
CA TYR A 125 -0.08 -7.75 2.12
C TYR A 125 -0.56 -7.21 0.77
N GLN A 126 -1.36 -6.14 0.75
CA GLN A 126 -1.79 -5.49 -0.48
C GLN A 126 -0.60 -5.00 -1.30
N VAL A 127 0.33 -4.27 -0.67
CA VAL A 127 1.52 -3.74 -1.36
C VAL A 127 2.40 -4.85 -1.91
N PHE A 128 2.65 -5.91 -1.15
CA PHE A 128 3.55 -7.00 -1.54
C PHE A 128 2.89 -8.05 -2.44
N SER A 129 1.56 -8.09 -2.55
CA SER A 129 0.83 -8.98 -3.45
C SER A 129 0.57 -8.37 -4.84
N GLU A 130 0.70 -7.06 -4.98
CA GLU A 130 0.57 -6.38 -6.26
C GLU A 130 1.89 -6.48 -7.04
N ASP A 131 1.79 -6.76 -8.34
CA ASP A 131 2.94 -6.71 -9.26
C ASP A 131 3.24 -5.24 -9.60
N LEU A 132 3.98 -4.58 -8.73
CA LEU A 132 4.36 -3.18 -8.89
C LEU A 132 5.54 -3.00 -9.87
N GLY A 133 6.17 -4.10 -10.33
CA GLY A 133 7.27 -4.10 -11.29
C GLY A 133 8.59 -3.49 -10.79
N TRP A 134 8.61 -2.90 -9.59
CA TRP A 134 9.80 -2.29 -8.98
C TRP A 134 10.19 -2.90 -7.63
N ILE A 135 9.38 -3.81 -7.08
CA ILE A 135 9.67 -4.57 -5.87
C ILE A 135 9.47 -6.06 -6.16
N ASP A 136 10.52 -6.86 -5.94
CA ASP A 136 10.47 -8.31 -6.08
C ASP A 136 10.11 -8.91 -4.71
N ALA A 137 8.83 -8.96 -4.43
CA ALA A 137 8.32 -9.41 -3.14
C ALA A 137 8.37 -10.95 -3.02
N PRO A 138 8.81 -11.49 -1.88
CA PRO A 138 8.75 -12.91 -1.63
C PRO A 138 7.30 -13.38 -1.55
N ASP A 139 6.98 -14.52 -2.16
CA ASP A 139 5.65 -15.13 -2.05
C ASP A 139 5.44 -15.73 -0.64
N ASN A 140 5.04 -14.87 0.28
CA ASN A 140 4.72 -15.24 1.66
C ASN A 140 3.21 -15.50 1.87
N ASN A 141 2.40 -15.47 0.82
CA ASN A 141 0.94 -15.46 0.89
C ASN A 141 0.39 -16.69 1.64
N ALA A 142 0.86 -17.89 1.27
CA ALA A 142 0.39 -19.13 1.91
C ALA A 142 0.81 -19.23 3.39
N VAL A 143 2.01 -18.73 3.72
CA VAL A 143 2.53 -18.73 5.10
C VAL A 143 1.76 -17.72 5.96
N LEU A 144 1.50 -16.54 5.42
CA LEU A 144 0.72 -15.50 6.10
C LEU A 144 -0.73 -15.98 6.35
N ASP A 145 -1.38 -16.55 5.35
CA ASP A 145 -2.73 -17.12 5.48
C ASP A 145 -2.80 -18.18 6.57
N TYR A 146 -1.77 -19.02 6.65
CA TYR A 146 -1.68 -20.03 7.71
C TYR A 146 -1.54 -19.38 9.08
N ALA A 147 -0.62 -18.42 9.24
CA ALA A 147 -0.38 -17.71 10.49
C ALA A 147 -1.65 -16.96 10.99
N ILE A 148 -2.36 -16.29 10.08
CA ILE A 148 -3.63 -15.60 10.42
C ILE A 148 -4.68 -16.60 10.91
N ARG A 149 -4.82 -17.76 10.29
CA ARG A 149 -5.76 -18.80 10.76
C ARG A 149 -5.37 -19.32 12.16
N GLN A 150 -4.08 -19.50 12.43
CA GLN A 150 -3.62 -19.89 13.77
C GLN A 150 -3.93 -18.82 14.82
N LEU A 151 -3.74 -17.52 14.49
CA LEU A 151 -4.09 -16.40 15.38
C LEU A 151 -5.60 -16.42 15.70
N ILE A 152 -6.46 -16.56 14.70
CA ILE A 152 -7.91 -16.61 14.89
C ILE A 152 -8.28 -17.78 15.81
N ALA A 153 -7.77 -18.98 15.54
CA ALA A 153 -8.03 -20.15 16.37
C ALA A 153 -7.55 -19.99 17.82
N ALA A 154 -6.37 -19.37 18.02
CA ALA A 154 -5.83 -19.08 19.33
C ALA A 154 -6.68 -18.03 20.09
N GLN A 155 -7.19 -17.00 19.41
CA GLN A 155 -8.08 -15.99 19.98
C GLN A 155 -9.43 -16.60 20.40
N GLU A 156 -10.07 -17.42 19.55
CA GLU A 156 -11.34 -18.08 19.85
C GLU A 156 -11.24 -18.99 21.08
N ASN A 157 -10.11 -19.67 21.24
CA ASN A 157 -9.84 -20.55 22.37
C ASN A 157 -9.25 -19.82 23.60
N ARG A 158 -9.03 -18.50 23.53
CA ARG A 158 -8.36 -17.70 24.56
C ARG A 158 -7.00 -18.26 24.98
N PHE A 159 -6.26 -18.77 24.01
CA PHE A 159 -4.97 -19.40 24.23
C PHE A 159 -3.84 -18.40 23.95
N TRP A 160 -3.60 -17.51 24.90
CA TRP A 160 -2.70 -16.35 24.78
C TRP A 160 -1.25 -16.72 24.43
N VAL A 161 -0.76 -17.84 24.97
CA VAL A 161 0.59 -18.35 24.66
C VAL A 161 0.70 -18.67 23.17
N ALA A 162 -0.32 -19.31 22.58
CA ALA A 162 -0.31 -19.61 21.14
C ALA A 162 -0.35 -18.33 20.29
N ILE A 163 -1.03 -17.26 20.74
CA ILE A 163 -0.97 -15.97 20.04
C ILE A 163 0.47 -15.43 20.04
N CYS A 164 1.14 -15.45 21.19
CA CYS A 164 2.54 -15.01 21.28
C CYS A 164 3.46 -15.84 20.40
N ASP A 165 3.30 -17.17 20.39
CA ASP A 165 4.10 -18.08 19.56
C ASP A 165 3.90 -17.78 18.07
N VAL A 166 2.67 -17.58 17.60
CA VAL A 166 2.39 -17.25 16.19
C VAL A 166 2.99 -15.90 15.82
N LEU A 167 2.86 -14.89 16.69
CA LEU A 167 3.43 -13.57 16.44
C LEU A 167 4.96 -13.62 16.34
N GLU A 168 5.61 -14.38 17.24
CA GLU A 168 7.08 -14.45 17.31
C GLU A 168 7.66 -15.33 16.19
N PHE A 169 7.08 -16.51 15.95
CA PHE A 169 7.68 -17.52 15.09
C PHE A 169 7.13 -17.58 13.67
N GLU A 170 5.93 -17.03 13.42
CA GLU A 170 5.31 -17.04 12.10
C GLU A 170 5.23 -15.63 11.50
N ILE A 171 4.68 -14.65 12.22
CA ILE A 171 4.47 -13.29 11.68
C ILE A 171 5.78 -12.49 11.63
N THR A 172 6.60 -12.54 12.68
CA THR A 172 7.88 -11.80 12.72
C THR A 172 8.79 -12.16 11.53
N PRO A 173 9.03 -13.44 11.18
CA PRO A 173 9.84 -13.78 10.01
C PRO A 173 9.31 -13.24 8.68
N ILE A 174 7.98 -13.16 8.51
CA ILE A 174 7.36 -12.58 7.31
C ILE A 174 7.67 -11.09 7.21
N LEU A 175 7.47 -10.34 8.30
CA LEU A 175 7.77 -8.90 8.36
C LEU A 175 9.27 -8.63 8.15
N GLU A 176 10.16 -9.46 8.71
CA GLU A 176 11.60 -9.36 8.49
C GLU A 176 12.00 -9.65 7.03
N SER A 177 11.33 -10.61 6.38
CA SER A 177 11.49 -10.88 4.96
C SER A 177 11.09 -9.68 4.11
N TRP A 178 9.92 -9.07 4.38
CA TRP A 178 9.47 -7.86 3.70
C TRP A 178 10.43 -6.68 3.93
N ARG A 179 10.89 -6.48 5.17
CA ARG A 179 11.89 -5.47 5.48
C ARG A 179 13.15 -5.63 4.64
N THR A 180 13.68 -6.85 4.56
CA THR A 180 14.87 -7.16 3.76
C THR A 180 14.65 -6.86 2.27
N THR A 181 13.47 -7.19 1.75
CA THR A 181 13.08 -6.86 0.37
C THR A 181 13.08 -5.36 0.13
N VAL A 182 12.47 -4.59 1.02
CA VAL A 182 12.44 -3.11 0.94
C VAL A 182 13.87 -2.54 0.96
N GLU A 183 14.73 -3.01 1.85
CA GLU A 183 16.12 -2.58 1.97
C GLU A 183 16.93 -2.89 0.70
N SER A 184 16.76 -4.10 0.13
CA SER A 184 17.45 -4.50 -1.10
C SER A 184 16.95 -3.71 -2.32
N THR A 185 15.65 -3.49 -2.45
CA THR A 185 15.07 -2.68 -3.53
C THR A 185 15.57 -1.24 -3.46
N ARG A 186 15.61 -0.66 -2.27
CA ARG A 186 16.12 0.70 -2.06
C ARG A 186 17.58 0.86 -2.49
N ALA A 187 18.43 -0.16 -2.28
CA ALA A 187 19.82 -0.14 -2.69
C ALA A 187 20.00 -0.14 -4.22
N VAL A 188 19.02 -0.66 -4.98
CA VAL A 188 19.08 -0.76 -6.45
C VAL A 188 18.50 0.49 -7.13
N VAL A 189 17.56 1.19 -6.50
CA VAL A 189 16.88 2.38 -7.06
C VAL A 189 17.72 3.67 -6.91
N HIS A 190 18.90 3.59 -6.34
CA HIS A 190 19.87 4.71 -6.28
C HIS A 190 20.64 4.88 -7.63
#